data_3710d94cc0bd7cf89f7496a16255dd06
#
_entry.id   3710d94cc0bd7cf89f7496a16255dd06
#
_cell.length_a   1.000
_cell.length_b   1.000
_cell.length_c   1.000
_cell.angle_alpha   90.00
_cell.angle_beta   90.00
_cell.angle_gamma   90.00
#
_symmetry.space_group_name_H-M   'P 1'
#
loop_
_entity.id
_entity.type
_entity.pdbx_description
1 polymer ?
#
loop_
_entity_poly.entity_id
_entity_poly.type
_entity_poly.pdbx_seq_one_letter_code
_entity_poly.pdbx_strand_id
1 'polypeptide(L)'
;AEALAVLEGLGAEIVEVSCPHFDYALGAYYLIMPSEVSSNLARFDAMRYGLRVGDDGTRSAEEVMGLTRGEGFGAEVKRRIIIGTYALSSGYYDAYYGSAQKVRTLIKRDFDAAFDSVDVLVSPSTPTTAFRIGERADDPLAMYKADLCTIPSNMAGNCAISVPCGLADGLPVGLQVMAPPLADDRLYRVGAALERELAARWGGLLLDTLADSVGGAWLGVGKEGAR
;
A
#
# COMPACT_ATOMS: atom_id res chain seq x y z
N ALA A 1 -18.47 10.43 2.64
CA ALA A 1 -19.61 11.30 2.29
C ALA A 1 -19.14 12.73 2.00
N GLU A 2 -18.49 13.44 2.96
CA GLU A 2 -18.09 14.85 2.78
C GLU A 2 -17.15 15.10 1.58
N ALA A 3 -16.12 14.27 1.41
CA ALA A 3 -15.19 14.40 0.30
C ALA A 3 -15.86 14.21 -1.07
N LEU A 4 -16.87 13.35 -1.16
CA LEU A 4 -17.67 13.19 -2.39
C LEU A 4 -18.50 14.46 -2.66
N ALA A 5 -19.14 15.04 -1.64
CA ALA A 5 -19.88 16.29 -1.78
C ALA A 5 -18.95 17.47 -2.19
N VAL A 6 -17.69 17.46 -1.77
CA VAL A 6 -16.69 18.43 -2.24
C VAL A 6 -16.41 18.24 -3.72
N LEU A 7 -16.20 17.01 -4.17
CA LEU A 7 -15.96 16.70 -5.59
C LEU A 7 -17.16 17.08 -6.46
N GLU A 8 -18.39 16.79 -6.02
CA GLU A 8 -19.61 17.24 -6.70
C GLU A 8 -19.69 18.76 -6.78
N GLY A 9 -19.36 19.48 -5.69
CA GLY A 9 -19.28 20.94 -5.67
C GLY A 9 -18.25 21.53 -6.62
N LEU A 10 -17.21 20.76 -6.94
CA LEU A 10 -16.19 21.10 -7.95
C LEU A 10 -16.59 20.71 -9.38
N GLY A 11 -17.79 20.15 -9.57
CA GLY A 11 -18.35 19.79 -10.87
C GLY A 11 -18.14 18.34 -11.29
N ALA A 12 -17.71 17.46 -10.37
CA ALA A 12 -17.62 16.04 -10.65
C ALA A 12 -19.02 15.39 -10.63
N GLU A 13 -19.27 14.46 -11.53
CA GLU A 13 -20.41 13.56 -11.49
C GLU A 13 -20.00 12.28 -10.73
N ILE A 14 -20.73 11.93 -9.68
CA ILE A 14 -20.47 10.73 -8.89
C ILE A 14 -21.31 9.58 -9.41
N VAL A 15 -20.65 8.54 -9.88
CA VAL A 15 -21.26 7.32 -10.43
C VAL A 15 -20.83 6.13 -9.60
N GLU A 16 -21.78 5.28 -9.24
CA GLU A 16 -21.48 4.02 -8.57
C GLU A 16 -21.04 2.97 -9.59
N VAL A 17 -19.90 2.31 -9.32
CA VAL A 17 -19.37 1.25 -10.17
C VAL A 17 -19.19 -0.04 -9.36
N SER A 18 -19.16 -1.19 -10.05
CA SER A 18 -18.97 -2.49 -9.42
C SER A 18 -17.64 -3.10 -9.86
N CYS A 19 -16.89 -3.60 -8.87
CA CYS A 19 -15.62 -4.30 -9.07
C CYS A 19 -15.66 -5.65 -8.32
N PRO A 20 -16.40 -6.65 -8.82
CA PRO A 20 -16.75 -7.87 -8.08
C PRO A 20 -15.55 -8.75 -7.73
N HIS A 21 -14.42 -8.63 -8.44
CA HIS A 21 -13.24 -9.45 -8.16
C HIS A 21 -12.32 -8.84 -7.11
N PHE A 22 -12.62 -7.65 -6.58
CA PHE A 22 -11.81 -7.03 -5.50
C PHE A 22 -11.82 -7.86 -4.23
N ASP A 23 -12.87 -8.62 -3.96
CA ASP A 23 -12.96 -9.52 -2.80
C ASP A 23 -11.85 -10.59 -2.77
N TYR A 24 -11.31 -10.94 -3.94
CA TYR A 24 -10.22 -11.91 -4.05
C TYR A 24 -8.82 -11.27 -4.00
N ALA A 25 -8.73 -9.94 -3.99
CA ALA A 25 -7.47 -9.22 -4.14
C ALA A 25 -6.48 -9.53 -3.02
N LEU A 26 -6.94 -9.57 -1.76
CA LEU A 26 -6.11 -9.88 -0.60
C LEU A 26 -5.45 -11.25 -0.73
N GLY A 27 -6.22 -12.29 -1.04
CA GLY A 27 -5.70 -13.66 -1.21
C GLY A 27 -4.71 -13.77 -2.37
N ALA A 28 -5.05 -13.20 -3.52
CA ALA A 28 -4.18 -13.20 -4.69
C ALA A 28 -2.86 -12.43 -4.45
N TYR A 29 -2.92 -11.29 -3.76
CA TYR A 29 -1.76 -10.50 -3.39
C TYR A 29 -0.78 -11.30 -2.51
N TYR A 30 -1.30 -11.98 -1.47
CA TYR A 30 -0.46 -12.76 -0.55
C TYR A 30 0.10 -14.06 -1.16
N LEU A 31 -0.30 -14.42 -2.36
CA LEU A 31 0.34 -15.48 -3.15
C LEU A 31 1.37 -14.90 -4.13
N ILE A 32 1.06 -13.80 -4.81
CA ILE A 32 1.94 -13.20 -5.82
C ILE A 32 3.09 -12.44 -5.18
N MET A 33 2.82 -11.53 -4.25
CA MET A 33 3.84 -10.65 -3.71
C MET A 33 4.95 -11.40 -2.95
N PRO A 34 4.66 -12.36 -2.06
CA PRO A 34 5.71 -13.16 -1.44
C PRO A 34 6.51 -13.98 -2.46
N SER A 35 5.87 -14.49 -3.52
CA SER A 35 6.55 -15.21 -4.59
C SER A 35 7.56 -14.32 -5.32
N GLU A 36 7.16 -13.11 -5.69
CA GLU A 36 8.04 -12.11 -6.29
C GLU A 36 9.16 -11.66 -5.33
N VAL A 37 8.83 -11.44 -4.06
CA VAL A 37 9.81 -11.09 -3.01
C VAL A 37 10.84 -12.20 -2.85
N SER A 38 10.43 -13.47 -2.77
CA SER A 38 11.33 -14.61 -2.66
C SER A 38 12.34 -14.66 -3.82
N SER A 39 11.84 -14.49 -5.04
CA SER A 39 12.68 -14.47 -6.25
C SER A 39 13.59 -13.24 -6.29
N ASN A 40 13.05 -12.05 -6.08
CA ASN A 40 13.79 -10.79 -6.22
C ASN A 40 14.87 -10.62 -5.13
N LEU A 41 14.58 -11.00 -3.88
CA LEU A 41 15.53 -10.88 -2.78
C LEU A 41 16.61 -11.98 -2.77
N ALA A 42 16.54 -12.96 -3.66
CA ALA A 42 17.63 -13.92 -3.86
C ALA A 42 18.95 -13.27 -4.29
N ARG A 43 18.88 -12.05 -4.89
CA ARG A 43 20.06 -11.28 -5.27
C ARG A 43 20.96 -10.83 -4.12
N PHE A 44 20.42 -10.75 -2.91
CA PHE A 44 21.18 -10.40 -1.71
C PHE A 44 21.83 -11.67 -1.11
N ASP A 45 22.91 -12.08 -1.74
CA ASP A 45 23.66 -13.32 -1.46
C ASP A 45 24.95 -13.09 -0.66
N ALA A 46 25.20 -11.84 -0.21
CA ALA A 46 26.44 -11.41 0.48
C ALA A 46 27.71 -11.41 -0.40
N MET A 47 27.61 -11.68 -1.71
CA MET A 47 28.81 -11.83 -2.54
C MET A 47 29.18 -10.57 -3.29
N ARG A 48 28.22 -9.86 -3.89
CA ARG A 48 28.48 -8.78 -4.85
C ARG A 48 28.32 -7.38 -4.28
N TYR A 49 27.36 -7.15 -3.38
CA TYR A 49 27.04 -5.83 -2.83
C TYR A 49 26.17 -5.97 -1.57
N GLY A 50 26.09 -4.88 -0.81
CA GLY A 50 25.28 -4.77 0.39
C GLY A 50 25.98 -5.31 1.63
N LEU A 51 25.17 -5.67 2.62
CA LEU A 51 25.65 -6.23 3.89
C LEU A 51 26.36 -7.55 3.66
N ARG A 52 27.49 -7.76 4.38
CA ARG A 52 28.21 -9.02 4.40
C ARG A 52 28.64 -9.33 5.84
N VAL A 53 28.10 -10.41 6.40
CA VAL A 53 28.28 -10.78 7.81
C VAL A 53 29.02 -12.10 7.91
N GLY A 54 29.98 -12.15 8.82
CA GLY A 54 30.68 -13.39 9.16
C GLY A 54 31.70 -13.85 8.12
N ASP A 55 32.14 -13.01 7.21
CA ASP A 55 33.19 -13.31 6.24
C ASP A 55 34.56 -13.11 6.88
N ASP A 56 35.03 -14.12 7.60
CA ASP A 56 36.33 -14.16 8.30
C ASP A 56 37.39 -15.02 7.57
N GLY A 57 37.07 -15.47 6.37
CA GLY A 57 37.94 -16.35 5.55
C GLY A 57 37.90 -17.82 5.94
N THR A 58 37.14 -18.20 6.98
CA THR A 58 37.02 -19.60 7.43
C THR A 58 35.68 -20.23 7.04
N ARG A 59 34.67 -19.43 6.80
CA ARG A 59 33.28 -19.88 6.47
C ARG A 59 33.09 -20.08 4.98
N SER A 60 32.25 -21.03 4.65
CA SER A 60 31.78 -21.22 3.27
C SER A 60 30.90 -20.04 2.79
N ALA A 61 30.78 -19.87 1.49
CA ALA A 61 29.90 -18.87 0.90
C ALA A 61 28.43 -19.05 1.34
N GLU A 62 27.98 -20.30 1.52
CA GLU A 62 26.63 -20.61 2.00
C GLU A 62 26.42 -20.15 3.46
N GLU A 63 27.40 -20.36 4.33
CA GLU A 63 27.35 -19.89 5.72
C GLU A 63 27.35 -18.37 5.81
N VAL A 64 28.19 -17.68 5.04
CA VAL A 64 28.24 -16.22 4.97
C VAL A 64 26.91 -15.67 4.44
N MET A 65 26.34 -16.27 3.40
CA MET A 65 25.03 -15.91 2.87
C MET A 65 23.93 -16.11 3.92
N GLY A 66 23.92 -17.24 4.61
CA GLY A 66 22.94 -17.55 5.65
C GLY A 66 22.98 -16.55 6.81
N LEU A 67 24.18 -16.24 7.33
CA LEU A 67 24.37 -15.24 8.38
C LEU A 67 23.93 -13.84 7.92
N THR A 68 24.35 -13.42 6.72
CA THR A 68 24.02 -12.11 6.16
C THR A 68 22.51 -11.94 5.98
N ARG A 69 21.83 -12.91 5.39
CA ARG A 69 20.38 -12.86 5.18
C ARG A 69 19.63 -12.96 6.52
N GLY A 70 20.17 -13.75 7.46
CA GLY A 70 19.62 -13.87 8.81
C GLY A 70 19.64 -12.58 9.59
N GLU A 71 20.70 -11.77 9.48
CA GLU A 71 20.83 -10.49 10.16
C GLU A 71 20.20 -9.34 9.36
N GLY A 72 20.39 -9.33 8.03
CA GLY A 72 19.97 -8.22 7.16
C GLY A 72 18.48 -8.15 6.89
N PHE A 73 17.74 -9.27 6.95
CA PHE A 73 16.29 -9.28 6.73
C PHE A 73 15.51 -9.29 8.04
N GLY A 74 14.57 -8.36 8.18
CA GLY A 74 13.61 -8.36 9.28
C GLY A 74 12.69 -9.60 9.28
N ALA A 75 12.01 -9.84 10.39
CA ALA A 75 11.17 -11.03 10.60
C ALA A 75 10.06 -11.18 9.54
N GLU A 76 9.38 -10.07 9.18
CA GLU A 76 8.32 -10.09 8.18
C GLU A 76 8.84 -10.40 6.78
N VAL A 77 9.99 -9.85 6.40
CA VAL A 77 10.63 -10.13 5.10
C VAL A 77 10.99 -11.62 5.00
N LYS A 78 11.56 -12.19 6.07
CA LYS A 78 11.87 -13.64 6.14
C LYS A 78 10.61 -14.49 5.98
N ARG A 79 9.52 -14.11 6.66
CA ARG A 79 8.22 -14.80 6.55
C ARG A 79 7.73 -14.80 5.09
N ARG A 80 7.76 -13.66 4.42
CA ARG A 80 7.34 -13.52 3.02
C ARG A 80 8.22 -14.31 2.06
N ILE A 81 9.54 -14.35 2.27
CA ILE A 81 10.45 -15.18 1.48
C ILE A 81 10.08 -16.66 1.62
N ILE A 82 9.82 -17.15 2.85
CA ILE A 82 9.45 -18.55 3.09
C ILE A 82 8.12 -18.90 2.42
N ILE A 83 7.10 -18.06 2.59
CA ILE A 83 5.78 -18.25 1.96
C ILE A 83 5.91 -18.27 0.43
N GLY A 84 6.67 -17.33 -0.14
CA GLY A 84 6.88 -17.23 -1.57
C GLY A 84 7.64 -18.44 -2.13
N THR A 85 8.67 -18.89 -1.45
CA THR A 85 9.41 -20.09 -1.82
C THR A 85 8.50 -21.33 -1.84
N TYR A 86 7.62 -21.44 -0.85
CA TYR A 86 6.64 -22.53 -0.79
C TYR A 86 5.65 -22.46 -1.96
N ALA A 87 5.08 -21.26 -2.22
CA ALA A 87 4.11 -21.07 -3.31
C ALA A 87 4.72 -21.33 -4.71
N LEU A 88 6.03 -21.12 -4.88
CA LEU A 88 6.76 -21.37 -6.13
C LEU A 88 7.31 -22.80 -6.23
N SER A 89 7.20 -23.63 -5.19
CA SER A 89 7.77 -24.96 -5.19
C SER A 89 7.01 -25.91 -6.14
N SER A 90 7.69 -26.98 -6.54
CA SER A 90 7.15 -28.00 -7.45
C SER A 90 5.82 -28.57 -6.92
N GLY A 91 4.81 -28.63 -7.79
CA GLY A 91 3.46 -29.10 -7.44
C GLY A 91 2.52 -28.01 -6.88
N TYR A 92 3.02 -26.86 -6.46
CA TYR A 92 2.20 -25.77 -5.92
C TYR A 92 2.14 -24.53 -6.83
N TYR A 93 3.08 -24.39 -7.74
CA TYR A 93 3.17 -23.23 -8.65
C TYR A 93 1.86 -22.94 -9.39
N ASP A 94 1.31 -23.92 -10.08
CA ASP A 94 0.07 -23.76 -10.87
C ASP A 94 -1.16 -23.57 -9.96
N ALA A 95 -1.18 -24.28 -8.83
CA ALA A 95 -2.28 -24.22 -7.88
C ALA A 95 -2.38 -22.85 -7.18
N TYR A 96 -1.25 -22.25 -6.82
CA TYR A 96 -1.20 -21.00 -6.05
C TYR A 96 -0.82 -19.81 -6.93
N TYR A 97 0.42 -19.72 -7.40
CA TYR A 97 0.89 -18.57 -8.15
C TYR A 97 0.16 -18.41 -9.48
N GLY A 98 0.00 -19.48 -10.25
CA GLY A 98 -0.73 -19.46 -11.51
C GLY A 98 -2.20 -19.08 -11.36
N SER A 99 -2.87 -19.59 -10.32
CA SER A 99 -4.26 -19.23 -10.02
C SER A 99 -4.39 -17.77 -9.57
N ALA A 100 -3.48 -17.28 -8.74
CA ALA A 100 -3.46 -15.89 -8.29
C ALA A 100 -3.22 -14.91 -9.46
N GLN A 101 -2.39 -15.26 -10.44
CA GLN A 101 -2.20 -14.46 -11.66
C GLN A 101 -3.47 -14.37 -12.52
N LYS A 102 -4.28 -15.42 -12.56
CA LYS A 102 -5.59 -15.39 -13.23
C LYS A 102 -6.56 -14.45 -12.51
N VAL A 103 -6.59 -14.50 -11.19
CA VAL A 103 -7.40 -13.58 -10.36
C VAL A 103 -6.93 -12.13 -10.56
N ARG A 104 -5.62 -11.87 -10.58
CA ARG A 104 -5.06 -10.56 -10.90
C ARG A 104 -5.59 -10.02 -12.24
N THR A 105 -5.68 -10.88 -13.25
CA THR A 105 -6.22 -10.50 -14.56
C THR A 105 -7.70 -10.10 -14.47
N LEU A 106 -8.50 -10.77 -13.63
CA LEU A 106 -9.91 -10.41 -13.42
C LEU A 106 -10.04 -9.06 -12.71
N ILE A 107 -9.24 -8.83 -11.66
CA ILE A 107 -9.19 -7.54 -10.95
C ILE A 107 -8.84 -6.41 -11.93
N LYS A 108 -7.83 -6.62 -12.79
CA LYS A 108 -7.48 -5.63 -13.81
C LYS A 108 -8.65 -5.34 -14.75
N ARG A 109 -9.40 -6.35 -15.18
CA ARG A 109 -10.58 -6.18 -16.04
C ARG A 109 -11.71 -5.39 -15.37
N ASP A 110 -11.89 -5.52 -14.07
CA ASP A 110 -12.85 -4.69 -13.32
C ASP A 110 -12.47 -3.21 -13.40
N PHE A 111 -11.18 -2.90 -13.19
CA PHE A 111 -10.68 -1.53 -13.35
C PHE A 111 -10.81 -1.02 -14.79
N ASP A 112 -10.41 -1.82 -15.78
CA ASP A 112 -10.52 -1.43 -17.18
C ASP A 112 -11.98 -1.08 -17.54
N ALA A 113 -12.93 -1.94 -17.16
CA ALA A 113 -14.36 -1.72 -17.40
C ALA A 113 -14.92 -0.49 -16.66
N ALA A 114 -14.46 -0.25 -15.42
CA ALA A 114 -14.86 0.95 -14.68
C ALA A 114 -14.32 2.22 -15.36
N PHE A 115 -13.06 2.24 -15.76
CA PHE A 115 -12.44 3.38 -16.44
C PHE A 115 -12.97 3.66 -17.86
N ASP A 116 -13.70 2.72 -18.47
CA ASP A 116 -14.44 2.99 -19.71
C ASP A 116 -15.61 3.99 -19.49
N SER A 117 -16.09 4.11 -18.26
CA SER A 117 -17.25 4.95 -17.89
C SER A 117 -16.92 6.14 -16.99
N VAL A 118 -15.78 6.12 -16.28
CA VAL A 118 -15.39 7.17 -15.34
C VAL A 118 -13.91 7.57 -15.51
N ASP A 119 -13.59 8.80 -15.18
CA ASP A 119 -12.23 9.34 -15.30
C ASP A 119 -11.31 8.87 -14.16
N VAL A 120 -11.83 8.75 -12.95
CA VAL A 120 -11.14 8.28 -11.75
C VAL A 120 -12.09 7.46 -10.89
N LEU A 121 -11.51 6.57 -10.09
CA LEU A 121 -12.23 5.87 -9.03
C LEU A 121 -11.82 6.42 -7.67
N VAL A 122 -12.74 6.40 -6.72
CA VAL A 122 -12.46 6.84 -5.35
C VAL A 122 -12.91 5.80 -4.34
N SER A 123 -12.12 5.63 -3.28
CA SER A 123 -12.43 4.76 -2.15
C SER A 123 -11.79 5.31 -0.87
N PRO A 124 -12.16 4.83 0.34
CA PRO A 124 -11.32 5.01 1.51
C PRO A 124 -9.92 4.45 1.26
N SER A 125 -8.87 5.08 1.81
CA SER A 125 -7.50 4.55 1.70
C SER A 125 -7.30 3.30 2.56
N THR A 126 -8.00 3.20 3.68
CA THR A 126 -7.94 2.07 4.62
C THR A 126 -9.33 1.76 5.17
N PRO A 127 -9.62 0.52 5.59
CA PRO A 127 -10.91 0.14 6.17
C PRO A 127 -11.21 0.79 7.52
N THR A 128 -10.19 1.17 8.27
CA THR A 128 -10.29 1.74 9.61
C THR A 128 -9.36 2.95 9.75
N THR A 129 -9.61 3.77 10.78
CA THR A 129 -8.63 4.76 11.24
C THR A 129 -7.36 4.08 11.78
N ALA A 130 -6.32 4.87 12.08
CA ALA A 130 -5.11 4.34 12.71
C ALA A 130 -5.44 3.62 14.03
N PHE A 131 -4.80 2.50 14.25
CA PHE A 131 -4.88 1.72 15.50
C PHE A 131 -3.65 2.00 16.38
N ARG A 132 -3.70 1.61 17.64
CA ARG A 132 -2.61 1.86 18.60
C ARG A 132 -1.36 1.06 18.22
N ILE A 133 -0.19 1.62 18.51
CA ILE A 133 1.09 0.92 18.30
C ILE A 133 1.08 -0.37 19.13
N GLY A 134 1.36 -1.49 18.44
CA GLY A 134 1.37 -2.83 19.05
C GLY A 134 0.02 -3.55 19.09
N GLU A 135 -1.11 -2.87 18.87
CA GLU A 135 -2.46 -3.46 19.00
C GLU A 135 -2.70 -4.68 18.09
N ARG A 136 -2.04 -4.72 16.92
CA ARG A 136 -2.20 -5.81 15.95
C ARG A 136 -0.90 -6.60 15.72
N ALA A 137 0.10 -6.45 16.60
CA ALA A 137 1.42 -7.06 16.41
C ALA A 137 1.37 -8.60 16.43
N ASP A 138 0.44 -9.17 17.21
CA ASP A 138 0.29 -10.61 17.41
C ASP A 138 -0.72 -11.26 16.44
N ASP A 139 -1.40 -10.46 15.61
CA ASP A 139 -2.35 -10.94 14.59
C ASP A 139 -1.96 -10.46 13.19
N PRO A 140 -1.11 -11.21 12.46
CA PRO A 140 -0.71 -10.86 11.10
C PRO A 140 -1.90 -10.69 10.14
N LEU A 141 -2.99 -11.45 10.32
CA LEU A 141 -4.15 -11.36 9.44
C LEU A 141 -4.92 -10.05 9.67
N ALA A 142 -5.04 -9.59 10.91
CA ALA A 142 -5.62 -8.28 11.22
C ALA A 142 -4.80 -7.13 10.63
N MET A 143 -3.44 -7.25 10.65
CA MET A 143 -2.56 -6.30 9.97
C MET A 143 -2.78 -6.30 8.45
N TYR A 144 -2.84 -7.47 7.84
CA TYR A 144 -2.99 -7.60 6.39
C TYR A 144 -4.32 -7.06 5.87
N LYS A 145 -5.39 -7.16 6.66
CA LYS A 145 -6.68 -6.56 6.32
C LYS A 145 -6.66 -5.03 6.26
N ALA A 146 -5.66 -4.37 6.85
CA ALA A 146 -5.51 -2.93 6.74
C ALA A 146 -5.23 -2.47 5.28
N ASP A 147 -4.68 -3.34 4.44
CA ASP A 147 -4.34 -3.05 3.05
C ASP A 147 -5.47 -3.33 2.05
N LEU A 148 -6.65 -3.74 2.54
CA LEU A 148 -7.75 -4.22 1.70
C LEU A 148 -8.14 -3.24 0.59
N CYS A 149 -8.13 -1.93 0.87
CA CYS A 149 -8.54 -0.90 -0.07
C CYS A 149 -7.44 -0.57 -1.11
N THR A 150 -6.16 -0.80 -0.80
CA THR A 150 -5.04 -0.43 -1.66
C THR A 150 -4.53 -1.59 -2.54
N ILE A 151 -4.71 -2.81 -2.09
CA ILE A 151 -4.28 -4.02 -2.81
C ILE A 151 -4.84 -4.12 -4.24
N PRO A 152 -6.15 -3.85 -4.50
CA PRO A 152 -6.68 -3.97 -5.86
C PRO A 152 -5.92 -3.11 -6.87
N SER A 153 -5.61 -1.86 -6.54
CA SER A 153 -4.84 -0.95 -7.39
C SER A 153 -3.43 -1.48 -7.67
N ASN A 154 -2.75 -2.01 -6.63
CA ASN A 154 -1.44 -2.65 -6.78
C ASN A 154 -1.50 -3.88 -7.69
N MET A 155 -2.56 -4.68 -7.59
CA MET A 155 -2.75 -5.88 -8.40
C MET A 155 -3.02 -5.54 -9.86
N ALA A 156 -3.80 -4.51 -10.13
CA ALA A 156 -4.15 -4.06 -11.49
C ALA A 156 -3.00 -3.30 -12.17
N GLY A 157 -2.13 -2.64 -11.38
CA GLY A 157 -1.02 -1.83 -11.90
C GLY A 157 -1.46 -0.44 -12.38
N ASN A 158 -2.57 0.08 -11.87
CA ASN A 158 -2.97 1.46 -12.10
C ASN A 158 -2.37 2.40 -11.05
N CYS A 159 -2.33 3.69 -11.35
CA CYS A 159 -1.83 4.70 -10.43
C CYS A 159 -2.88 5.07 -9.37
N ALA A 160 -2.44 5.44 -8.17
CA ALA A 160 -3.30 5.88 -7.09
C ALA A 160 -2.60 6.91 -6.19
N ILE A 161 -3.40 7.78 -5.56
CA ILE A 161 -2.94 8.75 -4.56
C ILE A 161 -3.91 8.72 -3.37
N SER A 162 -3.41 8.93 -2.17
CA SER A 162 -4.24 9.15 -0.98
C SER A 162 -4.18 10.61 -0.58
N VAL A 163 -5.35 11.25 -0.47
CA VAL A 163 -5.48 12.65 -0.08
C VAL A 163 -6.18 12.71 1.27
N PRO A 164 -5.64 13.42 2.28
CA PRO A 164 -6.34 13.66 3.54
C PRO A 164 -7.70 14.30 3.28
N CYS A 165 -8.77 13.76 3.82
CA CYS A 165 -10.13 14.21 3.49
C CYS A 165 -11.01 14.47 4.71
N GLY A 166 -10.45 14.47 5.91
CA GLY A 166 -11.17 14.74 7.15
C GLY A 166 -10.69 13.92 8.32
N LEU A 167 -11.50 13.88 9.36
CA LEU A 167 -11.26 13.13 10.60
C LEU A 167 -12.38 12.13 10.85
N ALA A 168 -12.03 10.96 11.40
CA ALA A 168 -12.97 10.05 12.02
C ALA A 168 -12.41 9.66 13.39
N ASP A 169 -13.22 9.81 14.45
CA ASP A 169 -12.81 9.62 15.84
C ASP A 169 -11.57 10.45 16.25
N GLY A 170 -11.44 11.66 15.66
CA GLY A 170 -10.31 12.55 15.89
C GLY A 170 -9.01 12.17 15.15
N LEU A 171 -9.02 11.12 14.33
CA LEU A 171 -7.88 10.65 13.57
C LEU A 171 -8.03 10.96 12.07
N PRO A 172 -6.93 11.27 11.35
CA PRO A 172 -6.97 11.55 9.91
C PRO A 172 -7.49 10.36 9.11
N VAL A 173 -8.31 10.66 8.09
CA VAL A 173 -8.74 9.68 7.09
C VAL A 173 -8.34 10.13 5.69
N GLY A 174 -7.98 9.18 4.84
CA GLY A 174 -7.59 9.42 3.44
C GLY A 174 -8.67 8.99 2.46
N LEU A 175 -8.88 9.80 1.44
CA LEU A 175 -9.57 9.42 0.21
C LEU A 175 -8.52 8.91 -0.78
N GLN A 176 -8.63 7.66 -1.20
CA GLN A 176 -7.85 7.12 -2.29
C GLN A 176 -8.49 7.52 -3.61
N VAL A 177 -7.71 8.12 -4.50
CA VAL A 177 -8.09 8.40 -5.89
C VAL A 177 -7.24 7.51 -6.79
N MET A 178 -7.87 6.79 -7.69
CA MET A 178 -7.24 5.86 -8.62
C MET A 178 -7.54 6.29 -10.05
N ALA A 179 -6.56 6.14 -10.94
CA ALA A 179 -6.69 6.46 -12.37
C ALA A 179 -6.09 5.34 -13.23
N PRO A 180 -6.36 5.30 -14.54
CA PRO A 180 -5.74 4.35 -15.44
C PRO A 180 -4.20 4.35 -15.36
N PRO A 181 -3.52 3.26 -15.75
CA PRO A 181 -2.05 3.22 -15.79
C PRO A 181 -1.47 4.42 -16.54
N LEU A 182 -0.41 5.01 -15.97
CA LEU A 182 0.31 6.18 -16.52
C LEU A 182 -0.51 7.49 -16.59
N ALA A 183 -1.66 7.55 -15.93
CA ALA A 183 -2.47 8.77 -15.81
C ALA A 183 -2.22 9.52 -14.48
N ASP A 184 -0.97 9.57 -14.01
CA ASP A 184 -0.57 10.21 -12.76
C ASP A 184 -0.91 11.70 -12.73
N ASP A 185 -0.83 12.39 -13.88
CA ASP A 185 -1.23 13.79 -14.02
C ASP A 185 -2.70 14.03 -13.64
N ARG A 186 -3.58 13.06 -13.94
CA ARG A 186 -4.98 13.10 -13.59
C ARG A 186 -5.18 13.03 -12.08
N LEU A 187 -4.41 12.15 -11.39
CA LEU A 187 -4.42 12.06 -9.93
C LEU A 187 -4.02 13.37 -9.26
N TYR A 188 -2.94 13.99 -9.73
CA TYR A 188 -2.48 15.27 -9.19
C TYR A 188 -3.48 16.40 -9.42
N ARG A 189 -4.16 16.44 -10.57
CA ARG A 189 -5.20 17.44 -10.83
C ARG A 189 -6.40 17.29 -9.89
N VAL A 190 -6.91 16.08 -9.74
CA VAL A 190 -8.05 15.79 -8.85
C VAL A 190 -7.64 15.98 -7.38
N GLY A 191 -6.50 15.43 -6.98
CA GLY A 191 -5.97 15.55 -5.62
C GLY A 191 -5.75 17.00 -5.20
N ALA A 192 -5.11 17.80 -6.05
CA ALA A 192 -4.86 19.21 -5.76
C ALA A 192 -6.15 20.05 -5.74
N ALA A 193 -7.16 19.72 -6.54
CA ALA A 193 -8.45 20.40 -6.50
C ALA A 193 -9.18 20.10 -5.18
N LEU A 194 -9.22 18.84 -4.78
CA LEU A 194 -9.80 18.40 -3.51
C LEU A 194 -9.08 19.02 -2.30
N GLU A 195 -7.73 18.94 -2.27
CA GLU A 195 -6.92 19.47 -1.19
C GLU A 195 -7.14 20.97 -0.98
N ARG A 196 -7.15 21.76 -2.06
CA ARG A 196 -7.41 23.23 -2.00
C ARG A 196 -8.78 23.54 -1.41
N GLU A 197 -9.82 22.84 -1.83
CA GLU A 197 -11.17 23.08 -1.33
C GLU A 197 -11.30 22.69 0.14
N LEU A 198 -10.73 21.56 0.53
CA LEU A 198 -10.71 21.12 1.91
C LEU A 198 -9.88 22.04 2.80
N ALA A 199 -8.70 22.48 2.34
CA ALA A 199 -7.89 23.45 3.07
C ALA A 199 -8.61 24.79 3.29
N ALA A 200 -9.38 25.25 2.28
CA ALA A 200 -10.19 26.46 2.43
C ALA A 200 -11.27 26.29 3.51
N ARG A 201 -11.90 25.11 3.61
CA ARG A 201 -12.92 24.79 4.64
C ARG A 201 -12.34 24.67 6.04
N TRP A 202 -11.10 24.14 6.17
CA TRP A 202 -10.45 23.94 7.46
C TRP A 202 -9.61 25.13 7.93
N GLY A 203 -9.40 26.13 7.09
CA GLY A 203 -8.54 27.28 7.38
C GLY A 203 -7.04 26.97 7.27
N GLY A 204 -6.66 25.88 6.61
CA GLY A 204 -5.30 25.43 6.38
C GLY A 204 -5.24 23.95 6.01
N LEU A 205 -4.06 23.41 5.81
CA LEU A 205 -3.90 21.95 5.60
C LEU A 205 -4.31 21.18 6.87
N LEU A 206 -4.88 19.99 6.71
CA LEU A 206 -5.36 19.17 7.82
C LEU A 206 -4.27 18.92 8.87
N LEU A 207 -3.02 18.70 8.42
CA LEU A 207 -1.90 18.47 9.32
C LEU A 207 -1.55 19.71 10.17
N ASP A 208 -1.70 20.90 9.61
CA ASP A 208 -1.43 22.15 10.34
C ASP A 208 -2.51 22.38 11.41
N THR A 209 -3.78 22.15 11.06
CA THR A 209 -4.90 22.29 12.01
C THR A 209 -4.85 21.24 13.13
N LEU A 210 -4.39 20.02 12.82
CA LEU A 210 -4.19 18.97 13.83
C LEU A 210 -3.00 19.28 14.74
N ALA A 211 -1.90 19.79 14.23
CA ALA A 211 -0.72 20.18 15.04
C ALA A 211 -1.07 21.22 16.08
N ASP A 212 -1.90 22.19 15.72
CA ASP A 212 -2.39 23.22 16.65
C ASP A 212 -3.35 22.65 17.71
N SER A 213 -4.19 21.70 17.37
CA SER A 213 -5.17 21.08 18.27
C SER A 213 -4.55 20.11 19.29
N VAL A 214 -3.42 19.48 18.97
CA VAL A 214 -2.73 18.47 19.81
C VAL A 214 -1.48 19.04 20.52
N GLY A 215 -1.28 20.35 20.48
CA GLY A 215 -0.19 21.01 21.22
C GLY A 215 1.21 20.59 20.78
N GLY A 216 1.43 20.30 19.51
CA GLY A 216 2.76 19.99 18.95
C GLY A 216 3.38 18.66 19.37
N ALA A 217 2.72 17.90 20.21
CA ALA A 217 3.27 16.65 20.78
C ALA A 217 3.34 15.47 19.79
N TRP A 218 2.70 15.59 18.62
CA TRP A 218 2.57 14.49 17.65
C TRP A 218 3.67 14.40 16.61
N LEU A 219 4.37 15.47 16.32
CA LEU A 219 5.29 15.48 15.18
C LEU A 219 6.76 15.24 15.53
N GLY A 220 7.17 15.18 16.77
CA GLY A 220 8.59 14.93 17.15
C GLY A 220 9.63 15.82 16.43
N VAL A 221 9.17 16.74 15.60
CA VAL A 221 9.96 17.69 14.85
C VAL A 221 9.93 18.99 15.64
N GLY A 222 10.87 19.11 16.57
CA GLY A 222 11.11 20.38 17.22
C GLY A 222 11.36 21.44 16.17
N LYS A 223 10.81 22.63 16.34
CA LYS A 223 11.01 23.81 15.50
C LYS A 223 12.48 24.28 15.38
N GLU A 224 13.45 23.46 15.76
CA GLU A 224 14.88 23.78 15.78
C GLU A 224 15.67 23.35 14.53
N GLY A 225 15.02 22.87 13.47
CA GLY A 225 15.69 22.38 12.25
C GLY A 225 15.51 23.20 10.98
N ALA A 226 14.88 24.38 11.03
CA ALA A 226 14.69 25.23 9.87
C ALA A 226 15.50 26.54 10.05
N ARG A 227 16.82 26.46 9.87
CA ARG A 227 17.70 27.58 9.52
C ARG A 227 18.69 27.17 8.46
#